data_d1cc7c58bdb305ce17e1ceed03879aec
#
_entry.id   d1cc7c58bdb305ce17e1ceed03879aec
#
_cell.length_a   1.000
_cell.length_b   1.000
_cell.length_c   1.000
_cell.angle_alpha   90.00
_cell.angle_beta   90.00
_cell.angle_gamma   90.00
#
_symmetry.space_group_name_H-M   'P 1'
#
loop_
_entity.id
_entity.type
_entity.pdbx_description
1 polymer ?
#
loop_
_entity_poly.entity_id
_entity_poly.type
_entity_poly.pdbx_seq_one_letter_code
_entity_poly.pdbx_strand_id
1 'polypeptide(L)'
;MSRLGAIAVLSLLVLLAGCTTLKTPVFATEDGAIRGYDPVAYHVAGAPTKGVSDFSSVYNDETWYFASSENKALFDGDPERYAPAYGGYCAYGMSRNYVVSTDPAAWHIEDGRLYLNYSLGVRKTWLKDVPGYIERADANWSEKTRTQSFE
;
A
#
# COMPACT_ATOMS: atom_id res chain seq x y z
N MET A 1 -3.33 65.37 6.91
CA MET A 1 -3.57 64.21 7.79
C MET A 1 -3.92 63.02 6.92
N SER A 2 -2.93 62.25 6.55
CA SER A 2 -3.09 61.09 5.66
C SER A 2 -3.03 59.81 6.51
N ARG A 3 -4.10 59.05 6.52
CA ARG A 3 -4.18 57.75 7.17
C ARG A 3 -3.76 56.68 6.16
N LEU A 4 -2.57 56.15 6.32
CA LEU A 4 -2.17 54.94 5.59
C LEU A 4 -2.91 53.74 6.20
N GLY A 5 -3.79 53.14 5.40
CA GLY A 5 -4.39 51.85 5.68
C GLY A 5 -3.39 50.75 5.43
N ALA A 6 -3.01 50.02 6.46
CA ALA A 6 -2.21 48.81 6.33
C ALA A 6 -3.09 47.71 5.76
N ILE A 7 -2.81 47.29 4.53
CA ILE A 7 -3.40 46.10 3.91
C ILE A 7 -2.65 44.89 4.47
N ALA A 8 -3.30 44.18 5.39
CA ALA A 8 -2.80 42.89 5.85
C ALA A 8 -3.02 41.84 4.72
N VAL A 9 -1.95 41.47 4.04
CA VAL A 9 -1.95 40.34 3.11
C VAL A 9 -1.96 39.07 3.94
N LEU A 10 -3.16 38.47 4.06
CA LEU A 10 -3.34 37.16 4.67
C LEU A 10 -2.83 36.09 3.67
N SER A 11 -1.59 35.67 3.84
CA SER A 11 -1.03 34.56 3.06
C SER A 11 -1.75 33.29 3.45
N LEU A 12 -2.67 32.84 2.58
CA LEU A 12 -3.33 31.55 2.68
C LEU A 12 -2.29 30.45 2.38
N LEU A 13 -1.68 29.90 3.43
CA LEU A 13 -0.87 28.69 3.33
C LEU A 13 -1.82 27.54 2.98
N VAL A 14 -1.89 27.18 1.70
CA VAL A 14 -2.50 25.93 1.27
C VAL A 14 -1.55 24.81 1.69
N LEU A 15 -1.81 24.24 2.86
CA LEU A 15 -1.18 22.98 3.27
C LEU A 15 -1.69 21.91 2.31
N LEU A 16 -0.84 21.51 1.37
CA LEU A 16 -0.98 20.25 0.62
C LEU A 16 -0.83 19.12 1.64
N ALA A 17 -1.92 18.81 2.35
CA ALA A 17 -2.01 17.61 3.17
C ALA A 17 -2.01 16.44 2.19
N GLY A 18 -0.84 15.87 1.90
CA GLY A 18 -0.74 14.55 1.28
C GLY A 18 -1.56 13.57 2.12
N CYS A 19 -2.21 12.57 1.48
CA CYS A 19 -3.01 11.58 2.19
C CYS A 19 -2.15 10.85 3.22
N THR A 20 -2.26 11.25 4.49
CA THR A 20 -1.63 10.58 5.63
C THR A 20 -2.60 9.65 6.34
N THR A 21 -3.89 9.75 6.02
CA THR A 21 -4.97 8.99 6.65
C THR A 21 -5.23 7.70 5.89
N LEU A 22 -5.18 6.59 6.61
CA LEU A 22 -5.56 5.28 6.10
C LEU A 22 -7.10 5.19 6.10
N LYS A 23 -7.73 4.97 4.95
CA LYS A 23 -9.20 4.85 4.84
C LYS A 23 -9.68 3.42 4.93
N THR A 24 -8.89 2.49 4.40
CA THR A 24 -9.18 1.05 4.36
C THR A 24 -7.91 0.28 4.72
N PRO A 25 -8.04 -0.91 5.34
CA PRO A 25 -6.88 -1.73 5.71
C PRO A 25 -6.14 -2.30 4.51
N VAL A 26 -6.79 -2.33 3.33
CA VAL A 26 -6.23 -2.86 2.09
C VAL A 26 -6.34 -1.83 0.98
N PHE A 27 -5.28 -1.67 0.20
CA PHE A 27 -5.33 -0.93 -1.05
C PHE A 27 -6.09 -1.73 -2.09
N ALA A 28 -7.23 -1.23 -2.51
CA ALA A 28 -8.08 -1.83 -3.52
C ALA A 28 -8.54 -0.81 -4.57
N THR A 29 -8.92 -1.32 -5.72
CA THR A 29 -9.56 -0.58 -6.82
C THR A 29 -10.86 -1.27 -7.19
N GLU A 30 -11.56 -0.82 -8.22
CA GLU A 30 -12.72 -1.54 -8.78
C GLU A 30 -12.39 -2.98 -9.22
N ASP A 31 -11.12 -3.28 -9.49
CA ASP A 31 -10.63 -4.63 -9.81
C ASP A 31 -10.35 -5.50 -8.55
N GLY A 32 -10.58 -4.99 -7.34
CA GLY A 32 -10.29 -5.67 -6.08
C GLY A 32 -8.95 -5.28 -5.46
N ALA A 33 -8.54 -6.05 -4.45
CA ALA A 33 -7.28 -5.84 -3.73
C ALA A 33 -6.08 -5.82 -4.68
N ILE A 34 -5.15 -4.90 -4.43
CA ILE A 34 -3.93 -4.70 -5.23
C ILE A 34 -4.17 -4.75 -6.75
N ARG A 35 -5.24 -4.07 -7.21
CA ARG A 35 -5.63 -4.00 -8.64
C ARG A 35 -5.98 -5.36 -9.27
N GLY A 36 -6.43 -6.34 -8.47
CA GLY A 36 -6.80 -7.68 -8.93
C GLY A 36 -5.61 -8.57 -9.31
N TYR A 37 -4.39 -8.23 -8.87
CA TYR A 37 -3.24 -9.09 -9.02
C TYR A 37 -3.19 -10.16 -7.92
N ASP A 38 -2.68 -11.33 -8.28
CA ASP A 38 -2.55 -12.48 -7.40
C ASP A 38 -1.37 -12.29 -6.44
N PRO A 39 -1.60 -12.14 -5.12
CA PRO A 39 -0.51 -11.94 -4.16
C PRO A 39 0.40 -13.15 -4.03
N VAL A 40 -0.13 -14.37 -4.26
CA VAL A 40 0.65 -15.62 -4.18
C VAL A 40 1.61 -15.75 -5.34
N ALA A 41 1.22 -15.27 -6.54
CA ALA A 41 2.04 -15.39 -7.74
C ALA A 41 3.41 -14.71 -7.60
N TYR A 42 3.52 -13.63 -6.84
CA TYR A 42 4.82 -13.01 -6.55
C TYR A 42 5.78 -13.95 -5.85
N HIS A 43 5.27 -14.80 -4.95
CA HIS A 43 6.06 -15.78 -4.19
C HIS A 43 6.39 -17.03 -4.98
N VAL A 44 5.43 -17.55 -5.74
CA VAL A 44 5.58 -18.87 -6.40
C VAL A 44 6.04 -18.78 -7.85
N ALA A 45 5.68 -17.69 -8.56
CA ALA A 45 6.05 -17.47 -9.95
C ALA A 45 7.11 -16.37 -10.13
N GLY A 46 7.35 -15.55 -9.10
CA GLY A 46 8.32 -14.45 -9.15
C GLY A 46 7.95 -13.36 -10.15
N ALA A 47 6.65 -13.14 -10.37
CA ALA A 47 6.15 -12.16 -11.34
C ALA A 47 4.76 -11.66 -10.96
N PRO A 48 4.44 -10.38 -11.29
CA PRO A 48 3.08 -9.89 -11.19
C PRO A 48 2.17 -10.65 -12.16
N THR A 49 1.11 -11.25 -11.63
CA THR A 49 0.17 -12.06 -12.41
C THR A 49 -1.26 -11.63 -12.06
N LYS A 50 -2.04 -11.30 -13.07
CA LYS A 50 -3.45 -10.94 -12.88
C LYS A 50 -4.22 -12.16 -12.41
N GLY A 51 -5.03 -12.00 -11.35
CA GLY A 51 -6.01 -13.00 -10.94
C GLY A 51 -7.22 -13.03 -11.87
N VAL A 52 -8.06 -14.05 -11.71
CA VAL A 52 -9.30 -14.22 -12.44
C VAL A 52 -10.48 -14.34 -11.48
N SER A 53 -11.67 -13.95 -11.90
CA SER A 53 -12.86 -13.92 -11.04
C SER A 53 -13.30 -15.29 -10.53
N ASP A 54 -12.95 -16.37 -11.23
CA ASP A 54 -13.26 -17.74 -10.85
C ASP A 54 -12.55 -18.18 -9.57
N PHE A 55 -11.43 -17.57 -9.26
CA PHE A 55 -10.63 -17.84 -8.05
C PHE A 55 -10.51 -16.57 -7.19
N SER A 56 -11.37 -16.45 -6.20
CA SER A 56 -11.41 -15.29 -5.31
C SER A 56 -11.62 -15.68 -3.86
N SER A 57 -11.13 -14.82 -2.95
CA SER A 57 -11.36 -14.90 -1.51
C SER A 57 -11.58 -13.51 -0.93
N VAL A 58 -12.34 -13.42 0.16
CA VAL A 58 -12.49 -12.18 0.93
C VAL A 58 -11.55 -12.23 2.12
N TYR A 59 -10.73 -11.21 2.26
CA TYR A 59 -9.81 -11.05 3.40
C TYR A 59 -9.61 -9.57 3.71
N ASN A 60 -9.73 -9.20 4.99
CA ASN A 60 -9.73 -7.80 5.45
C ASN A 60 -10.69 -6.91 4.67
N ASP A 61 -11.95 -7.39 4.52
CA ASP A 61 -13.08 -6.73 3.86
C ASP A 61 -12.88 -6.42 2.37
N GLU A 62 -11.85 -6.99 1.73
CA GLU A 62 -11.59 -6.83 0.30
C GLU A 62 -11.58 -8.15 -0.43
N THR A 63 -11.91 -8.11 -1.74
CA THR A 63 -11.85 -9.27 -2.61
C THR A 63 -10.47 -9.39 -3.23
N TRP A 64 -9.87 -10.57 -3.04
CA TRP A 64 -8.57 -10.95 -3.61
C TRP A 64 -8.80 -11.95 -4.74
N TYR A 65 -8.09 -11.77 -5.84
CA TYR A 65 -8.18 -12.63 -7.01
C TYR A 65 -6.89 -13.40 -7.23
N PHE A 66 -7.02 -14.65 -7.70
CA PHE A 66 -5.90 -15.57 -7.89
C PHE A 66 -5.86 -16.06 -9.33
N ALA A 67 -4.66 -16.42 -9.80
CA ALA A 67 -4.47 -16.94 -11.16
C ALA A 67 -4.83 -18.43 -11.27
N SER A 68 -4.91 -19.15 -10.14
CA SER A 68 -5.20 -20.57 -10.08
C SER A 68 -5.92 -20.96 -8.79
N SER A 69 -6.55 -22.13 -8.80
CA SER A 69 -7.14 -22.74 -7.59
C SER A 69 -6.08 -23.06 -6.54
N GLU A 70 -4.88 -23.42 -6.96
CA GLU A 70 -3.74 -23.72 -6.09
C GLU A 70 -3.27 -22.48 -5.35
N ASN A 71 -3.12 -21.36 -6.04
CA ASN A 71 -2.75 -20.08 -5.42
C ASN A 71 -3.82 -19.61 -4.43
N LYS A 72 -5.10 -19.74 -4.79
CA LYS A 72 -6.21 -19.45 -3.87
C LYS A 72 -6.11 -20.31 -2.61
N ALA A 73 -5.88 -21.62 -2.74
CA ALA A 73 -5.78 -22.52 -1.60
C ALA A 73 -4.59 -22.19 -0.69
N LEU A 74 -3.45 -21.77 -1.25
CA LEU A 74 -2.29 -21.31 -0.48
C LEU A 74 -2.64 -20.04 0.32
N PHE A 75 -3.31 -19.08 -0.31
CA PHE A 75 -3.73 -17.84 0.37
C PHE A 75 -4.74 -18.14 1.47
N ASP A 76 -5.77 -18.95 1.21
CA ASP A 76 -6.79 -19.29 2.20
C ASP A 76 -6.20 -20.02 3.41
N GLY A 77 -5.13 -20.79 3.21
CA GLY A 77 -4.42 -21.48 4.29
C GLY A 77 -3.56 -20.57 5.17
N ASP A 78 -3.01 -19.50 4.61
CA ASP A 78 -2.15 -18.55 5.33
C ASP A 78 -2.15 -17.17 4.65
N PRO A 79 -3.24 -16.40 4.79
CA PRO A 79 -3.37 -15.11 4.12
C PRO A 79 -2.34 -14.08 4.62
N GLU A 80 -1.92 -14.13 5.88
CA GLU A 80 -0.91 -13.22 6.43
C GLU A 80 0.46 -13.38 5.75
N ARG A 81 0.80 -14.60 5.37
CA ARG A 81 2.04 -14.89 4.65
C ARG A 81 2.06 -14.29 3.25
N TYR A 82 0.94 -14.35 2.53
CA TYR A 82 0.89 -14.00 1.11
C TYR A 82 0.39 -12.59 0.85
N ALA A 83 -0.45 -12.03 1.72
CA ALA A 83 -0.86 -10.64 1.59
C ALA A 83 0.35 -9.71 1.69
N PRO A 84 0.40 -8.66 0.86
CA PRO A 84 1.51 -7.72 0.92
C PRO A 84 1.51 -6.94 2.24
N ALA A 85 2.71 -6.52 2.65
CA ALA A 85 2.89 -5.61 3.75
C ALA A 85 2.05 -4.33 3.56
N TYR A 86 1.62 -3.75 4.66
CA TYR A 86 0.89 -2.47 4.70
C TYR A 86 -0.41 -2.50 3.86
N GLY A 87 -1.09 -3.64 3.83
CA GLY A 87 -2.31 -3.82 3.05
C GLY A 87 -2.15 -3.65 1.54
N GLY A 88 -0.94 -3.67 1.02
CA GLY A 88 -0.65 -3.42 -0.39
C GLY A 88 -0.46 -1.94 -0.76
N TYR A 89 -0.48 -1.03 0.22
CA TYR A 89 -0.06 0.36 0.01
C TYR A 89 1.45 0.45 -0.21
N CYS A 90 1.89 1.55 -0.82
CA CYS A 90 3.30 1.80 -1.13
C CYS A 90 4.18 1.73 0.12
N ALA A 91 5.11 0.77 0.16
CA ALA A 91 6.00 0.56 1.29
C ALA A 91 6.94 1.76 1.53
N TYR A 92 7.51 2.32 0.47
CA TYR A 92 8.31 3.54 0.59
C TYR A 92 7.46 4.72 1.08
N GLY A 93 6.25 4.90 0.53
CA GLY A 93 5.30 5.91 0.99
C GLY A 93 5.00 5.74 2.48
N MET A 94 4.73 4.51 2.93
CA MET A 94 4.46 4.19 4.34
C MET A 94 5.68 4.54 5.23
N SER A 95 6.90 4.30 4.78
CA SER A 95 8.11 4.70 5.51
C SER A 95 8.23 6.21 5.70
N ARG A 96 7.55 6.99 4.88
CA ARG A 96 7.46 8.46 4.92
C ARG A 96 6.14 8.96 5.53
N ASN A 97 5.37 8.07 6.12
CA ASN A 97 4.06 8.34 6.72
C ASN A 97 2.95 8.73 5.71
N TYR A 98 3.10 8.38 4.43
CA TYR A 98 2.10 8.61 3.39
C TYR A 98 1.37 7.32 3.03
N VAL A 99 0.07 7.45 2.73
CA VAL A 99 -0.78 6.38 2.20
C VAL A 99 -0.90 6.60 0.69
N VAL A 100 -0.25 5.74 -0.07
CA VAL A 100 -0.09 5.90 -1.52
C VAL A 100 -0.42 4.57 -2.22
N SER A 101 -1.02 4.65 -3.41
CA SER A 101 -1.30 3.51 -4.28
C SER A 101 -0.02 2.81 -4.75
N THR A 102 -0.18 1.65 -5.38
CA THR A 102 0.96 0.85 -5.86
C THR A 102 0.80 0.40 -7.30
N ASP A 103 1.93 0.16 -7.94
CA ASP A 103 2.05 -0.48 -9.24
C ASP A 103 2.42 -1.96 -9.03
N PRO A 104 1.66 -2.91 -9.60
CA PRO A 104 1.96 -4.33 -9.49
C PRO A 104 3.36 -4.74 -9.96
N ALA A 105 3.96 -4.00 -10.89
CA ALA A 105 5.32 -4.24 -11.36
C ALA A 105 6.41 -3.79 -10.37
N ALA A 106 6.07 -2.90 -9.43
CA ALA A 106 7.02 -2.31 -8.48
C ALA A 106 7.07 -3.10 -7.16
N TRP A 107 7.36 -4.39 -7.24
CA TRP A 107 7.36 -5.32 -6.12
C TRP A 107 8.77 -5.72 -5.66
N HIS A 108 8.85 -6.16 -4.41
CA HIS A 108 10.04 -6.74 -3.79
C HIS A 108 9.63 -7.72 -2.70
N ILE A 109 10.35 -8.83 -2.59
CA ILE A 109 10.22 -9.75 -1.46
C ILE A 109 11.48 -9.66 -0.62
N GLU A 110 11.31 -9.41 0.67
CA GLU A 110 12.36 -9.42 1.68
C GLU A 110 11.94 -10.32 2.83
N ASP A 111 12.78 -11.29 3.20
CA ASP A 111 12.52 -12.26 4.27
C ASP A 111 11.13 -12.94 4.17
N GLY A 112 10.73 -13.27 2.93
CA GLY A 112 9.45 -13.94 2.64
C GLY A 112 8.22 -13.03 2.68
N ARG A 113 8.37 -11.72 2.88
CA ARG A 113 7.29 -10.74 2.90
C ARG A 113 7.25 -9.92 1.61
N LEU A 114 6.07 -9.78 1.03
CA LEU A 114 5.86 -9.00 -0.20
C LEU A 114 5.69 -7.52 0.14
N TYR A 115 6.42 -6.67 -0.58
CA TYR A 115 6.31 -5.22 -0.54
C TYR A 115 5.98 -4.69 -1.92
N LEU A 116 4.99 -3.79 -2.00
CA LEU A 116 4.62 -3.09 -3.22
C LEU A 116 5.01 -1.62 -3.11
N ASN A 117 5.35 -1.00 -4.24
CA ASN A 117 5.72 0.40 -4.31
C ASN A 117 4.93 1.13 -5.40
N TYR A 118 4.90 2.45 -5.34
CA TYR A 118 4.14 3.31 -6.23
C TYR A 118 4.53 3.18 -7.71
N SER A 119 5.84 3.02 -7.97
CA SER A 119 6.40 2.93 -9.31
C SER A 119 7.75 2.21 -9.31
N LEU A 120 8.25 1.85 -10.47
CA LEU A 120 9.59 1.28 -10.61
C LEU A 120 10.68 2.25 -10.11
N GLY A 121 10.51 3.55 -10.31
CA GLY A 121 11.41 4.57 -9.79
C GLY A 121 11.43 4.62 -8.26
N VAL A 122 10.27 4.53 -7.63
CA VAL A 122 10.13 4.46 -6.16
C VAL A 122 10.68 3.14 -5.63
N ARG A 123 10.43 2.02 -6.31
CA ARG A 123 11.06 0.73 -5.96
C ARG A 123 12.59 0.82 -5.99
N LYS A 124 13.16 1.50 -6.99
CA LYS A 124 14.62 1.73 -7.05
C LYS A 124 15.14 2.50 -5.84
N THR A 125 14.37 3.46 -5.35
CA THR A 125 14.71 4.18 -4.10
C THR A 125 14.58 3.27 -2.89
N TRP A 126 13.50 2.49 -2.78
CA TRP A 126 13.29 1.48 -1.73
C TRP A 126 14.46 0.51 -1.60
N LEU A 127 15.01 0.04 -2.73
CA LEU A 127 16.12 -0.92 -2.76
C LEU A 127 17.46 -0.35 -2.24
N LYS A 128 17.56 0.95 -1.99
CA LYS A 128 18.78 1.58 -1.45
C LYS A 128 18.96 1.35 0.05
N ASP A 129 17.86 1.14 0.80
CA ASP A 129 17.89 0.94 2.25
C ASP A 129 16.63 0.18 2.71
N VAL A 130 16.46 -1.05 2.22
CA VAL A 130 15.27 -1.86 2.53
C VAL A 130 15.06 -2.00 4.04
N PRO A 131 16.05 -2.40 4.85
CA PRO A 131 15.84 -2.55 6.30
C PRO A 131 15.40 -1.25 6.98
N GLY A 132 16.03 -0.13 6.66
CA GLY A 132 15.70 1.16 7.26
C GLY A 132 14.31 1.67 6.85
N TYR A 133 13.89 1.41 5.62
CA TYR A 133 12.52 1.74 5.19
C TYR A 133 11.48 0.83 5.84
N ILE A 134 11.75 -0.47 5.98
CA ILE A 134 10.86 -1.42 6.69
C ILE A 134 10.65 -0.97 8.13
N GLU A 135 11.71 -0.66 8.87
CA GLU A 135 11.62 -0.21 10.27
C GLU A 135 10.68 0.99 10.41
N ARG A 136 10.85 2.01 9.58
CA ARG A 136 9.98 3.21 9.61
C ARG A 136 8.55 2.92 9.15
N ALA A 137 8.40 2.10 8.11
CA ALA A 137 7.08 1.75 7.59
C ALA A 137 6.29 0.91 8.58
N ASP A 138 6.91 -0.05 9.27
CA ASP A 138 6.28 -0.87 10.30
C ASP A 138 5.77 0.00 11.46
N ALA A 139 6.57 0.97 11.92
CA ALA A 139 6.17 1.91 12.96
C ALA A 139 4.98 2.77 12.54
N ASN A 140 5.02 3.35 11.34
CA ASN A 140 3.94 4.19 10.81
C ASN A 140 2.66 3.38 10.56
N TRP A 141 2.78 2.16 10.04
CA TRP A 141 1.64 1.27 9.82
C TRP A 141 0.95 0.88 11.13
N SER A 142 1.74 0.49 12.14
CA SER A 142 1.24 0.18 13.47
C SER A 142 0.48 1.35 14.09
N GLU A 143 1.00 2.57 13.97
CA GLU A 143 0.33 3.77 14.46
C GLU A 143 -1.00 4.02 13.72
N LYS A 144 -1.00 3.93 12.39
CA LYS A 144 -2.21 4.16 11.58
C LYS A 144 -3.30 3.14 11.87
N THR A 145 -2.95 1.86 12.01
CA THR A 145 -3.92 0.80 12.27
C THR A 145 -4.44 0.81 13.70
N ARG A 146 -3.62 1.26 14.67
CA ARG A 146 -4.03 1.39 16.07
C ARG A 146 -5.04 2.53 16.28
N THR A 147 -4.91 3.62 15.54
CA THR A 147 -5.73 4.83 15.72
C THR A 147 -7.01 4.82 14.91
N GLN A 148 -7.20 3.83 14.04
CA GLN A 148 -8.40 3.73 13.20
C GLN A 148 -9.18 2.46 13.54
N SER A 149 -10.42 2.65 14.02
CA SER A 149 -11.46 1.62 13.92
C SER A 149 -12.00 1.70 12.50
N PHE A 150 -11.76 0.67 11.71
CA PHE A 150 -12.44 0.48 10.43
C PHE A 150 -13.88 0.05 10.76
N GLU A 151 -14.86 0.96 10.53
CA GLU A 151 -16.31 0.66 10.64
C GLU A 151 -16.83 0.13 9.31
#